data_0dbfbad5f04dfd0a9fea1716914b2915
#
_entry.id   0dbfbad5f04dfd0a9fea1716914b2915
#
_cell.length_a   1.000
_cell.length_b   1.000
_cell.length_c   1.000
_cell.angle_alpha   90.00
_cell.angle_beta   90.00
_cell.angle_gamma   90.00
#
_symmetry.space_group_name_H-M   'P 1'
#
loop_
_entity.id
_entity.type
_entity.pdbx_description
1 polymer ?
#
loop_
_entity_poly.entity_id
_entity_poly.type
_entity_poly.pdbx_seq_one_letter_code
_entity_poly.pdbx_strand_id
1 'polypeptide(L)'
;MLGCTPHISREQSGDLAAMSSVLLEHPAGDIPQSSWPEAVANLKPKRVYRTDEGVYICTYELFIEERGVFIPDPASSFMPGRNGDPSYDVVAPGVFTYRSAG
;
A
#
# COMPACT_ATOMS: atom_id res chain seq x y z
N MET A 1 -3.14 -7.07 20.55
CA MET A 1 -2.93 -6.69 19.91
C MET A 1 -3.16 -6.42 19.11
N LEU A 2 -3.03 -6.33 19.27
CA LEU A 2 -3.00 -5.97 18.69
C LEU A 2 -2.78 -5.76 17.44
N GLY A 3 -2.32 -5.94 16.95
CA GLY A 3 -1.67 -5.79 15.70
C GLY A 3 -2.49 -5.61 14.51
N CYS A 4 -3.27 -4.64 14.52
CA CYS A 4 -4.09 -4.34 13.34
C CYS A 4 -3.29 -3.63 12.26
N THR A 5 -2.12 -3.10 12.58
CA THR A 5 -1.25 -2.46 11.59
C THR A 5 -0.36 -3.54 10.98
N PRO A 6 -0.23 -3.60 9.65
CA PRO A 6 0.63 -4.60 9.03
C PRO A 6 2.06 -4.44 9.49
N HIS A 7 2.70 -5.56 9.77
CA HIS A 7 4.09 -5.55 10.16
C HIS A 7 4.94 -5.76 8.91
N ILE A 8 5.70 -4.73 8.55
CA ILE A 8 6.56 -4.76 7.36
C ILE A 8 8.01 -4.74 7.83
N SER A 9 8.77 -5.76 7.47
CA SER A 9 10.19 -5.80 7.79
C SER A 9 10.95 -4.82 6.91
N ARG A 10 12.17 -4.49 7.33
CA ARG A 10 13.03 -3.62 6.52
C ARG A 10 13.28 -4.23 5.14
N GLU A 11 13.49 -5.54 5.08
CA GLU A 11 13.70 -6.22 3.82
C GLU A 11 12.48 -6.13 2.93
N GLN A 12 11.29 -6.36 3.48
CA GLN A 12 10.05 -6.28 2.72
C GLN A 12 9.81 -4.86 2.19
N SER A 13 10.07 -3.84 3.00
CA SER A 13 9.88 -2.47 2.54
C SER A 13 10.86 -2.09 1.44
N GLY A 14 12.10 -2.61 1.51
CA GLY A 14 13.08 -2.42 0.44
C GLY A 14 12.66 -3.08 -0.85
N ASP A 15 12.12 -4.30 -0.76
CA ASP A 15 11.63 -5.03 -1.93
C ASP A 15 10.45 -4.31 -2.57
N LEU A 16 9.54 -3.78 -1.75
CA LEU A 16 8.40 -3.02 -2.26
C LEU A 16 8.85 -1.72 -2.94
N ALA A 17 9.83 -1.04 -2.37
CA ALA A 17 10.36 0.17 -2.98
C ALA A 17 10.97 -0.12 -4.35
N ALA A 18 11.66 -1.27 -4.48
CA ALA A 18 12.26 -1.67 -5.74
C ALA A 18 11.20 -2.02 -6.80
N MET A 19 10.01 -2.46 -6.37
CA MET A 19 8.92 -2.85 -7.27
C MET A 19 7.93 -1.71 -7.54
N SER A 20 8.12 -0.56 -6.91
CA SER A 20 7.11 0.50 -6.97
C SER A 20 6.82 0.97 -8.40
N SER A 21 7.85 1.10 -9.24
CA SER A 21 7.63 1.56 -10.60
C SER A 21 6.77 0.59 -11.42
N VAL A 22 6.95 -0.71 -11.20
CA VAL A 22 6.13 -1.72 -11.89
C VAL A 22 4.67 -1.58 -11.49
N LEU A 23 4.42 -1.42 -10.19
CA LEU A 23 3.05 -1.26 -9.70
C LEU A 23 2.41 0.03 -10.22
N LEU A 24 3.17 1.11 -10.27
CA LEU A 24 2.66 2.41 -10.68
C LEU A 24 2.38 2.50 -12.18
N GLU A 25 2.85 1.53 -12.97
CA GLU A 25 2.57 1.48 -14.39
C GLU A 25 1.17 0.95 -14.69
N HIS A 26 0.51 0.33 -13.74
CA HIS A 26 -0.83 -0.19 -13.96
C HIS A 26 -1.85 0.95 -14.08
N PRO A 27 -2.89 0.77 -14.89
CA PRO A 27 -3.97 1.76 -14.95
C PRO A 27 -4.77 1.77 -13.65
N ALA A 28 -5.55 2.84 -13.45
CA ALA A 28 -6.42 2.94 -12.28
C ALA A 28 -7.38 1.76 -12.23
N GLY A 29 -7.61 1.25 -11.02
CA GLY A 29 -8.50 0.11 -10.80
C GLY A 29 -7.76 -1.02 -10.12
N ASP A 30 -8.44 -2.15 -10.00
CA ASP A 30 -7.88 -3.33 -9.35
C ASP A 30 -6.72 -3.90 -10.15
N ILE A 31 -5.68 -4.32 -9.44
CA ILE A 31 -4.54 -5.01 -10.02
C ILE A 31 -4.75 -6.50 -9.74
N PRO A 32 -4.95 -7.33 -10.77
CA PRO A 32 -5.25 -8.74 -10.56
C PRO A 32 -4.08 -9.48 -9.92
N GLN A 33 -4.40 -10.52 -9.17
CA GLN A 33 -3.41 -11.30 -8.43
C GLN A 33 -2.30 -11.82 -9.36
N SER A 34 -2.65 -12.19 -10.56
CA SER A 34 -1.68 -12.71 -11.53
C SER A 34 -0.63 -11.66 -11.93
N SER A 35 -0.89 -10.39 -11.67
CA SER A 35 0.04 -9.29 -11.97
C SER A 35 0.82 -8.82 -10.76
N TRP A 36 0.65 -9.43 -9.59
CA TRP A 36 1.36 -8.99 -8.39
C TRP A 36 2.81 -9.42 -8.46
N PRO A 37 3.77 -8.49 -8.22
CA PRO A 37 5.15 -8.89 -8.01
C PRO A 37 5.28 -9.76 -6.76
N GLU A 38 6.37 -10.51 -6.68
CA GLU A 38 6.59 -11.40 -5.55
C GLU A 38 6.56 -10.66 -4.21
N ALA A 39 7.15 -9.47 -4.17
CA ALA A 39 7.17 -8.66 -2.94
C ALA A 39 5.75 -8.34 -2.45
N VAL A 40 4.82 -8.12 -3.38
CA VAL A 40 3.41 -7.87 -3.03
C VAL A 40 2.74 -9.16 -2.61
N ALA A 41 2.93 -10.24 -3.38
CA ALA A 41 2.29 -11.52 -3.09
C ALA A 41 2.71 -12.05 -1.72
N ASN A 42 3.95 -11.79 -1.30
CA ASN A 42 4.45 -12.23 0.00
C ASN A 42 3.72 -11.59 1.18
N LEU A 43 3.08 -10.45 0.97
CA LEU A 43 2.29 -9.80 2.01
C LEU A 43 0.90 -10.42 2.14
N LYS A 44 0.53 -11.29 1.20
CA LYS A 44 -0.78 -11.97 1.18
C LYS A 44 -1.92 -10.97 1.28
N PRO A 45 -1.96 -9.98 0.39
CA PRO A 45 -2.99 -8.96 0.48
C PRO A 45 -4.37 -9.50 0.11
N LYS A 46 -5.39 -8.85 0.62
CA LYS A 46 -6.78 -9.16 0.25
C LYS A 46 -7.10 -8.58 -1.12
N ARG A 47 -6.49 -7.44 -1.44
CA ARG A 47 -6.61 -6.85 -2.78
C ARG A 47 -5.54 -5.78 -2.96
N VAL A 48 -5.28 -5.46 -4.22
CA VAL A 48 -4.33 -4.41 -4.60
C VAL A 48 -5.02 -3.57 -5.66
N TYR A 49 -4.95 -2.25 -5.52
CA TYR A 49 -5.59 -1.36 -6.49
C TYR A 49 -4.79 -0.08 -6.70
N ARG A 50 -4.93 0.48 -7.89
CA ARG A 50 -4.24 1.68 -8.34
C ARG A 50 -5.23 2.84 -8.35
N THR A 51 -4.83 3.95 -7.74
CA THR A 51 -5.58 5.20 -7.81
C THR A 51 -4.68 6.29 -8.39
N ASP A 52 -5.23 7.49 -8.58
CA ASP A 52 -4.43 8.64 -9.02
C ASP A 52 -3.33 8.98 -8.02
N GLU A 53 -3.52 8.62 -6.76
CA GLU A 53 -2.57 8.93 -5.70
C GLU A 53 -1.41 7.94 -5.64
N GLY A 54 -1.66 6.70 -6.03
CA GLY A 54 -0.66 5.65 -5.96
C GLY A 54 -1.30 4.27 -5.90
N VAL A 55 -0.58 3.32 -5.30
CA VAL A 55 -1.04 1.93 -5.20
C VAL A 55 -1.32 1.58 -3.75
N TYR A 56 -2.48 0.98 -3.51
CA TYR A 56 -2.89 0.50 -2.20
C TYR A 56 -2.81 -1.02 -2.18
N ILE A 57 -2.06 -1.57 -1.23
CA ILE A 57 -1.94 -3.01 -1.01
C ILE A 57 -2.67 -3.30 0.29
N CYS A 58 -3.93 -3.72 0.18
CA CYS A 58 -4.81 -3.93 1.34
C CYS A 58 -4.53 -5.28 1.95
N THR A 59 -4.00 -5.29 3.19
CA THR A 59 -3.69 -6.53 3.90
C THR A 59 -4.71 -6.86 5.00
N TYR A 60 -5.53 -5.89 5.37
CA TYR A 60 -6.54 -6.07 6.42
C TYR A 60 -7.80 -5.31 6.03
N GLU A 61 -8.94 -5.98 6.15
CA GLU A 61 -10.22 -5.39 5.81
C GLU A 61 -11.27 -5.94 6.76
N LEU A 62 -11.97 -5.05 7.47
CA LEU A 62 -13.05 -5.44 8.37
C LEU A 62 -14.13 -4.36 8.29
N PHE A 63 -15.31 -4.73 7.81
CA PHE A 63 -16.40 -3.78 7.55
C PHE A 63 -15.90 -2.67 6.62
N ILE A 64 -15.84 -1.45 7.13
CA ILE A 64 -15.38 -0.29 6.35
C ILE A 64 -13.92 0.06 6.64
N GLU A 65 -13.31 -0.60 7.63
CA GLU A 65 -11.91 -0.33 7.95
C GLU A 65 -11.00 -1.08 7.00
N GLU A 66 -9.95 -0.39 6.54
CA GLU A 66 -8.96 -0.97 5.64
C GLU A 66 -7.57 -0.57 6.10
N ARG A 67 -6.62 -1.52 6.06
CA ARG A 67 -5.23 -1.27 6.43
C ARG A 67 -4.31 -1.97 5.45
N GLY A 68 -3.12 -1.42 5.26
CA GLY A 68 -2.16 -2.05 4.39
C GLY A 68 -0.97 -1.16 4.10
N VAL A 69 -0.45 -1.28 2.88
CA VAL A 69 0.72 -0.56 2.41
C VAL A 69 0.30 0.37 1.27
N PHE A 70 0.84 1.57 1.27
CA PHE A 70 0.57 2.55 0.23
C PHE A 70 1.89 2.97 -0.43
N ILE A 71 1.90 2.96 -1.76
CA ILE A 71 3.04 3.39 -2.55
C ILE A 71 2.59 4.62 -3.35
N PRO A 72 3.03 5.83 -2.96
CA PRO A 72 2.59 7.04 -3.66
C PRO A 72 3.18 7.15 -5.05
N ASP A 73 2.40 7.72 -5.96
CA ASP A 73 2.85 8.04 -7.29
C ASP A 73 3.62 9.36 -7.23
N PRO A 74 4.91 9.37 -7.58
CA PRO A 74 5.69 10.61 -7.53
C PRO A 74 5.17 11.70 -8.47
N ALA A 75 4.39 11.31 -9.48
CA ALA A 75 3.77 12.29 -10.39
C ALA A 75 2.52 12.93 -9.80
N SER A 76 2.00 12.38 -8.69
CA SER A 76 0.82 12.94 -8.03
C SER A 76 1.25 14.04 -7.06
N SER A 77 0.37 15.02 -6.87
CA SER A 77 0.59 16.06 -5.86
C SER A 77 0.13 15.62 -4.47
N PHE A 78 -0.40 14.40 -4.34
CA PHE A 78 -0.88 13.89 -3.07
C PHE A 78 0.25 13.73 -2.06
N MET A 79 0.02 14.21 -0.84
CA MET A 79 1.01 14.13 0.25
C MET A 79 0.46 13.26 1.36
N PRO A 80 0.97 12.02 1.51
CA PRO A 80 0.54 11.16 2.62
C PRO A 80 0.87 11.80 3.96
N GLY A 81 -0.07 11.78 4.89
CA GLY A 81 0.11 12.38 6.20
C GLY A 81 -0.42 11.49 7.30
N ARG A 82 -0.02 11.78 8.53
CA ARG A 82 -0.39 10.97 9.69
C ARG A 82 -1.77 11.34 10.23
N ASN A 83 -2.27 12.50 9.88
CA ASN A 83 -3.58 12.97 10.32
C ASN A 83 -4.59 12.78 9.21
N GLY A 84 -5.83 12.54 9.61
CA GLY A 84 -6.91 12.38 8.66
C GLY A 84 -7.27 10.93 8.43
N ASP A 85 -8.12 10.71 7.44
CA ASP A 85 -8.64 9.39 7.09
C ASP A 85 -8.69 9.30 5.57
N PRO A 86 -7.81 8.53 4.96
CA PRO A 86 -6.83 7.62 5.58
C PRO A 86 -5.65 8.35 6.23
N SER A 87 -5.04 7.68 7.18
CA SER A 87 -3.78 8.14 7.78
C SER A 87 -2.63 7.27 7.28
N TYR A 88 -1.44 7.87 7.20
CA TYR A 88 -0.28 7.23 6.60
C TYR A 88 0.94 7.37 7.49
N ASP A 89 1.76 6.32 7.57
CA ASP A 89 3.04 6.34 8.29
C ASP A 89 4.13 5.82 7.35
N VAL A 90 5.26 6.54 7.30
CA VAL A 90 6.37 6.13 6.44
C VAL A 90 7.10 4.93 7.07
N VAL A 91 7.42 3.93 6.25
CA VAL A 91 8.23 2.78 6.69
C VAL A 91 9.53 2.67 5.91
N ALA A 92 9.60 3.28 4.73
CA ALA A 92 10.81 3.36 3.91
C ALA A 92 10.58 4.48 2.88
N PRO A 93 11.65 4.97 2.23
CA PRO A 93 11.45 5.96 1.16
C PRO A 93 10.47 5.43 0.11
N GLY A 94 9.37 6.17 -0.09
CA GLY A 94 8.36 5.78 -1.06
C GLY A 94 7.46 4.63 -0.64
N VAL A 95 7.50 4.20 0.62
CA VAL A 95 6.64 3.12 1.12
C VAL A 95 6.03 3.54 2.45
N PHE A 96 4.71 3.48 2.53
CA PHE A 96 3.95 3.87 3.71
C PHE A 96 3.03 2.73 4.14
N THR A 97 2.68 2.69 5.42
CA THR A 97 1.51 1.94 5.85
C THR A 97 0.35 2.93 5.91
N TYR A 98 -0.88 2.42 5.77
CA TYR A 98 -2.05 3.27 5.82
C TYR A 98 -3.16 2.61 6.61
N ARG A 99 -4.06 3.45 7.13
CA ARG A 99 -5.27 3.00 7.80
C ARG A 99 -6.42 3.91 7.39
N SER A 100 -7.48 3.31 6.91
CA SER A 100 -8.72 4.01 6.59
C SER A 100 -9.82 3.48 7.51
N ALA A 101 -10.52 4.37 8.18
CA ALA A 101 -11.62 3.98 9.06
C ALA A 101 -12.97 4.04 8.34
N GLY A 102 -12.96 4.44 7.10
CA GLY A 102 -14.19 4.55 6.30
C GLY A 102 -14.65 5.96 6.11
#